data_e011693e19c0866175b442a08b2fa9d5
#
_entry.id   e011693e19c0866175b442a08b2fa9d5
#
_cell.length_a   1.000
_cell.length_b   1.000
_cell.length_c   1.000
_cell.angle_alpha   90.00
_cell.angle_beta   90.00
_cell.angle_gamma   90.00
#
_symmetry.space_group_name_H-M   'P 1'
#
loop_
_entity.id
_entity.type
_entity.pdbx_description
1 polymer ?
#
loop_
_entity_poly.entity_id
_entity_poly.type
_entity_poly.pdbx_seq_one_letter_code
_entity_poly.pdbx_strand_id
1 'polypeptide(L)'
;MEWEKLFRKYIWTEQTTPYLTPVRDLTRRQADSEILFYCWFHAILLGMIAIVSLRGGPDGRSLGVSYYGFSVVCASVLFGILKNYTAALFLSATPLVGLAYLLFYGLGSERPAGDNLIVTIILILFLRYSFRIINIARTYPFLSQSSTDET
;
A
#
# COMPACT_ATOMS: atom_id res chain seq x y z
N MET A 1 -16.76 19.92 -18.12
CA MET A 1 -17.35 18.69 -17.53
C MET A 1 -17.10 18.72 -16.04
N GLU A 2 -18.13 18.46 -15.21
CA GLU A 2 -18.00 18.60 -13.74
C GLU A 2 -17.14 17.54 -13.08
N TRP A 3 -16.98 16.37 -13.72
CA TRP A 3 -16.18 15.27 -13.19
C TRP A 3 -14.68 15.60 -13.07
N GLU A 4 -14.11 16.39 -13.98
CA GLU A 4 -12.71 16.85 -13.88
C GLU A 4 -12.51 17.79 -12.68
N LYS A 5 -13.51 18.63 -12.37
CA LYS A 5 -13.45 19.52 -11.20
C LYS A 5 -13.58 18.75 -9.90
N LEU A 6 -14.41 17.70 -9.87
CA LEU A 6 -14.54 16.80 -8.72
C LEU A 6 -13.28 15.97 -8.51
N PHE A 7 -12.70 15.41 -9.59
CA PHE A 7 -11.44 14.68 -9.52
C PHE A 7 -10.29 15.55 -9.03
N ARG A 8 -10.14 16.77 -9.57
CA ARG A 8 -9.15 17.74 -9.09
C ARG A 8 -9.40 18.15 -7.63
N LYS A 9 -10.63 18.31 -7.21
CA LYS A 9 -10.98 18.78 -5.86
C LYS A 9 -10.74 17.72 -4.78
N TYR A 10 -10.96 16.43 -5.07
CA TYR A 10 -10.92 15.36 -4.07
C TYR A 10 -9.74 14.39 -4.21
N ILE A 11 -9.17 14.23 -5.39
CA ILE A 11 -8.13 13.22 -5.65
C ILE A 11 -6.79 13.86 -6.05
N TRP A 12 -6.78 15.05 -6.64
CA TRP A 12 -5.57 15.63 -7.24
C TRP A 12 -5.29 17.06 -6.80
N THR A 13 -5.43 17.37 -5.54
CA THR A 13 -4.98 18.65 -5.02
C THR A 13 -3.52 18.51 -4.59
N GLU A 14 -2.64 19.45 -4.96
CA GLU A 14 -1.24 19.48 -4.52
C GLU A 14 -1.11 19.41 -2.98
N GLN A 15 -2.18 19.77 -2.28
CA GLN A 15 -2.27 19.69 -0.82
C GLN A 15 -2.59 18.29 -0.29
N THR A 16 -3.18 17.38 -1.08
CA THR A 16 -3.62 16.05 -0.61
C THR A 16 -2.85 14.90 -1.21
N THR A 17 -2.23 15.06 -2.40
CA THR A 17 -1.54 13.97 -3.09
C THR A 17 -0.23 14.41 -3.75
N PRO A 18 0.78 14.78 -2.96
CA PRO A 18 2.06 15.23 -3.50
C PRO A 18 2.99 14.06 -3.82
N TYR A 19 2.55 13.05 -4.57
CA TYR A 19 3.33 11.85 -4.91
C TYR A 19 4.71 12.15 -5.53
N LEU A 20 4.89 13.34 -6.09
CA LEU A 20 6.15 13.78 -6.71
C LEU A 20 6.97 14.71 -5.80
N THR A 21 6.40 15.19 -4.69
CA THR A 21 7.11 16.08 -3.76
C THR A 21 8.15 15.30 -2.97
N PRO A 22 9.39 15.83 -2.80
CA PRO A 22 10.38 15.20 -1.94
C PRO A 22 9.84 14.99 -0.52
N VAL A 23 10.18 13.87 0.10
CA VAL A 23 9.65 13.51 1.45
C VAL A 23 9.98 14.57 2.51
N ARG A 24 11.09 15.28 2.33
CA ARG A 24 11.54 16.34 3.27
C ARG A 24 10.65 17.58 3.25
N ASP A 25 9.96 17.81 2.13
CA ASP A 25 9.13 18.99 1.90
C ASP A 25 7.65 18.70 2.15
N LEU A 26 7.32 17.47 2.58
CA LEU A 26 5.96 17.07 2.92
C LEU A 26 5.50 17.71 4.23
N THR A 27 4.27 18.17 4.26
CA THR A 27 3.57 18.49 5.51
C THR A 27 3.05 17.21 6.17
N ARG A 28 2.81 17.22 7.48
CA ARG A 28 2.21 16.07 8.19
C ARG A 28 0.89 15.63 7.58
N ARG A 29 0.04 16.57 7.19
CA ARG A 29 -1.26 16.28 6.56
C ARG A 29 -1.10 15.52 5.24
N GLN A 30 -0.12 15.90 4.43
CA GLN A 30 0.19 15.22 3.17
C GLN A 30 0.74 13.81 3.43
N ALA A 31 1.66 13.68 4.38
CA ALA A 31 2.20 12.39 4.79
C ALA A 31 1.10 11.46 5.35
N ASP A 32 0.18 11.99 6.15
CA ASP A 32 -0.97 11.22 6.66
C ASP A 32 -1.87 10.70 5.54
N SER A 33 -2.14 11.53 4.54
CA SER A 33 -2.94 11.13 3.38
C SER A 33 -2.26 10.02 2.57
N GLU A 34 -0.95 10.11 2.32
CA GLU A 34 -0.18 9.06 1.63
C GLU A 34 -0.15 7.75 2.44
N ILE A 35 0.10 7.84 3.75
CA ILE A 35 0.08 6.67 4.65
C ILE A 35 -1.30 6.03 4.66
N LEU A 36 -2.35 6.84 4.81
CA LEU A 36 -3.72 6.34 4.86
C LEU A 36 -4.10 5.62 3.57
N PHE A 37 -3.80 6.21 2.41
CA PHE A 37 -4.06 5.60 1.11
C PHE A 37 -3.31 4.26 0.96
N TYR A 38 -2.05 4.22 1.36
CA TYR A 38 -1.24 3.00 1.33
C TYR A 38 -1.80 1.91 2.23
N CYS A 39 -2.22 2.27 3.46
CA CYS A 39 -2.86 1.34 4.40
C CYS A 39 -4.19 0.80 3.85
N TRP A 40 -5.05 1.66 3.32
CA TRP A 40 -6.32 1.26 2.72
C TRP A 40 -6.12 0.29 1.56
N PHE A 41 -5.18 0.60 0.68
CA PHE A 41 -4.88 -0.27 -0.45
C PHE A 41 -4.45 -1.68 0.01
N HIS A 42 -3.53 -1.76 0.98
CA HIS A 42 -3.11 -3.05 1.55
C HIS A 42 -4.25 -3.77 2.23
N ALA A 43 -5.01 -3.08 3.08
CA ALA A 43 -6.09 -3.69 3.85
C ALA A 43 -7.17 -4.26 2.92
N ILE A 44 -7.57 -3.53 1.88
CA ILE A 44 -8.57 -4.00 0.93
C ILE A 44 -8.03 -5.17 0.10
N LEU A 45 -6.85 -5.00 -0.50
CA LEU A 45 -6.28 -6.02 -1.40
C LEU A 45 -6.00 -7.33 -0.65
N LEU A 46 -5.25 -7.26 0.44
CA LEU A 46 -4.86 -8.46 1.20
C LEU A 46 -6.03 -9.01 2.02
N GLY A 47 -6.96 -8.16 2.45
CA GLY A 47 -8.20 -8.58 3.08
C GLY A 47 -9.08 -9.41 2.14
N MET A 48 -9.25 -8.98 0.90
CA MET A 48 -9.96 -9.76 -0.12
C MET A 48 -9.26 -11.09 -0.40
N ILE A 49 -7.94 -11.08 -0.58
CA ILE A 49 -7.15 -12.29 -0.79
C ILE A 49 -7.30 -13.25 0.40
N ALA A 50 -7.23 -12.74 1.63
CA ALA A 50 -7.41 -13.55 2.83
C ALA A 50 -8.78 -14.22 2.89
N ILE A 51 -9.85 -13.48 2.61
CA ILE A 51 -11.23 -14.00 2.61
C ILE A 51 -11.43 -15.05 1.52
N VAL A 52 -10.94 -14.79 0.30
CA VAL A 52 -11.05 -15.74 -0.81
C VAL A 52 -10.28 -17.02 -0.49
N SER A 53 -9.08 -16.90 0.10
CA SER A 53 -8.24 -18.04 0.49
C SER A 53 -8.85 -18.90 1.59
N LEU A 54 -9.69 -18.32 2.48
CA LEU A 54 -10.44 -19.07 3.50
C LEU A 54 -11.50 -20.00 2.91
N ARG A 55 -12.02 -19.70 1.72
CA ARG A 55 -13.07 -20.53 1.07
C ARG A 55 -12.55 -21.85 0.52
N GLY A 56 -11.28 -22.13 0.64
CA GLY A 56 -10.67 -23.40 0.28
C GLY A 56 -10.39 -23.52 -1.23
N GLY A 57 -9.13 -23.47 -1.59
CA GLY A 57 -8.66 -23.99 -2.88
C GLY A 57 -8.32 -25.47 -2.76
N PRO A 58 -8.27 -26.21 -3.89
CA PRO A 58 -8.02 -27.65 -3.90
C PRO A 58 -6.66 -28.07 -3.30
N ASP A 59 -5.75 -27.17 -3.04
CA ASP A 59 -4.35 -27.44 -2.67
C ASP A 59 -3.96 -27.21 -1.20
N GLY A 60 -4.90 -26.92 -0.31
CA GLY A 60 -4.61 -26.70 1.13
C GLY A 60 -3.68 -25.50 1.45
N ARG A 61 -3.20 -24.78 0.43
CA ARG A 61 -2.31 -23.60 0.57
C ARG A 61 -3.03 -22.35 1.07
N SER A 62 -4.35 -22.40 1.12
CA SER A 62 -5.23 -21.29 1.43
C SER A 62 -5.03 -20.72 2.84
N LEU A 63 -4.79 -21.56 3.86
CA LEU A 63 -4.65 -21.12 5.26
C LEU A 63 -3.44 -20.20 5.47
N GLY A 64 -2.28 -20.55 4.95
CA GLY A 64 -1.08 -19.72 5.05
C GLY A 64 -1.25 -18.34 4.42
N VAL A 65 -1.86 -18.29 3.24
CA VAL A 65 -2.18 -17.05 2.54
C VAL A 65 -3.19 -16.22 3.33
N SER A 66 -4.21 -16.85 3.91
CA SER A 66 -5.20 -16.17 4.74
C SER A 66 -4.57 -15.56 5.99
N TYR A 67 -3.76 -16.31 6.73
CA TYR A 67 -3.07 -15.79 7.92
C TYR A 67 -2.13 -14.64 7.58
N TYR A 68 -1.38 -14.76 6.48
CA TYR A 68 -0.53 -13.68 6.01
C TYR A 68 -1.36 -12.43 5.66
N GLY A 69 -2.44 -12.58 4.90
CA GLY A 69 -3.32 -11.48 4.53
C GLY A 69 -3.92 -10.77 5.75
N PHE A 70 -4.40 -11.51 6.75
CA PHE A 70 -4.87 -10.94 8.01
C PHE A 70 -3.78 -10.20 8.77
N SER A 71 -2.56 -10.74 8.82
CA SER A 71 -1.42 -10.07 9.46
C SER A 71 -1.11 -8.73 8.80
N VAL A 72 -1.18 -8.66 7.47
CA VAL A 72 -0.99 -7.42 6.71
C VAL A 72 -2.14 -6.43 6.98
N VAL A 73 -3.38 -6.87 7.07
CA VAL A 73 -4.52 -6.00 7.44
C VAL A 73 -4.31 -5.40 8.83
N CYS A 74 -3.95 -6.22 9.83
CA CYS A 74 -3.65 -5.73 11.17
C CYS A 74 -2.49 -4.72 11.17
N ALA A 75 -1.40 -5.01 10.45
CA ALA A 75 -0.27 -4.11 10.32
C ALA A 75 -0.65 -2.80 9.62
N SER A 76 -1.56 -2.84 8.63
CA SER A 76 -2.08 -1.64 7.94
C SER A 76 -2.84 -0.73 8.92
N VAL A 77 -3.68 -1.31 9.78
CA VAL A 77 -4.40 -0.55 10.81
C VAL A 77 -3.42 0.07 11.81
N LEU A 78 -2.47 -0.72 12.31
CA LEU A 78 -1.45 -0.24 13.24
C LEU A 78 -0.60 0.88 12.64
N PHE A 79 -0.18 0.74 11.38
CA PHE A 79 0.58 1.77 10.70
C PHE A 79 -0.25 3.05 10.46
N GLY A 80 -1.51 2.89 10.06
CA GLY A 80 -2.43 4.01 9.88
C GLY A 80 -2.64 4.84 11.15
N ILE A 81 -2.65 4.20 12.33
CA ILE A 81 -2.87 4.86 13.62
C ILE A 81 -1.56 5.37 14.22
N LEU A 82 -0.56 4.49 14.35
CA LEU A 82 0.66 4.76 15.12
C LEU A 82 1.77 5.40 14.30
N LYS A 83 1.68 5.41 12.96
CA LYS A 83 2.73 5.90 12.03
C LYS A 83 4.11 5.29 12.32
N ASN A 84 4.12 4.05 12.83
CA ASN A 84 5.33 3.39 13.32
C ASN A 84 6.18 2.88 12.16
N TYR A 85 7.47 3.18 12.19
CA TYR A 85 8.46 2.73 11.20
C TYR A 85 8.49 1.20 11.03
N THR A 86 8.38 0.43 12.13
CA THR A 86 8.38 -1.04 12.08
C THR A 86 7.19 -1.59 11.31
N ALA A 87 6.00 -1.03 11.51
CA ALA A 87 4.80 -1.40 10.75
C ALA A 87 4.93 -1.04 9.27
N ALA A 88 5.51 0.13 8.95
CA ALA A 88 5.80 0.52 7.58
C ALA A 88 6.76 -0.47 6.90
N LEU A 89 7.81 -0.90 7.60
CA LEU A 89 8.77 -1.88 7.09
C LEU A 89 8.11 -3.23 6.80
N PHE A 90 7.27 -3.71 7.73
CA PHE A 90 6.52 -4.95 7.54
C PHE A 90 5.59 -4.90 6.31
N LEU A 91 4.82 -3.82 6.17
CA LEU A 91 3.93 -3.62 5.02
C LEU A 91 4.72 -3.51 3.71
N SER A 92 5.87 -2.86 3.73
CA SER A 92 6.73 -2.68 2.57
C SER A 92 7.39 -4.00 2.11
N ALA A 93 7.41 -5.03 2.93
CA ALA A 93 7.82 -6.37 2.53
C ALA A 93 6.75 -7.10 1.70
N THR A 94 5.49 -6.67 1.73
CA THR A 94 4.38 -7.32 1.02
C THR A 94 4.62 -7.49 -0.48
N PRO A 95 5.06 -6.47 -1.25
CA PRO A 95 5.36 -6.67 -2.66
C PRO A 95 6.52 -7.62 -2.92
N LEU A 96 7.50 -7.73 -2.01
CA LEU A 96 8.57 -8.73 -2.11
C LEU A 96 8.04 -10.15 -1.93
N VAL A 97 7.15 -10.37 -0.96
CA VAL A 97 6.46 -11.65 -0.77
C VAL A 97 5.63 -12.00 -2.00
N GLY A 98 4.92 -11.02 -2.58
CA GLY A 98 4.17 -11.18 -3.83
C GLY A 98 5.07 -11.58 -5.00
N LEU A 99 6.22 -10.92 -5.17
CA LEU A 99 7.19 -11.26 -6.22
C LEU A 99 7.78 -12.66 -6.01
N ALA A 100 8.14 -13.02 -4.77
CA ALA A 100 8.62 -14.36 -4.46
C ALA A 100 7.55 -15.42 -4.76
N TYR A 101 6.31 -15.17 -4.34
CA TYR A 101 5.19 -16.07 -4.65
C TYR A 101 5.01 -16.25 -6.17
N LEU A 102 5.04 -15.15 -6.92
CA LEU A 102 4.91 -15.18 -8.37
C LEU A 102 6.07 -15.94 -9.05
N LEU A 103 7.28 -15.78 -8.53
CA LEU A 103 8.48 -16.48 -9.05
C LEU A 103 8.38 -18.00 -8.85
N PHE A 104 7.90 -18.46 -7.68
CA PHE A 104 7.87 -19.89 -7.35
C PHE A 104 6.61 -20.61 -7.88
N TYR A 105 5.49 -19.92 -7.94
CA TYR A 105 4.20 -20.55 -8.24
C TYR A 105 3.52 -19.98 -9.49
N GLY A 106 3.92 -18.79 -9.96
CA GLY A 106 3.20 -18.08 -11.02
C GLY A 106 1.77 -17.70 -10.61
N LEU A 107 0.99 -17.24 -11.56
CA LEU A 107 -0.46 -16.99 -11.39
C LEU A 107 -1.33 -18.24 -11.66
N GLY A 108 -0.69 -19.38 -11.90
CA GLY A 108 -1.31 -20.63 -12.30
C GLY A 108 -0.96 -21.02 -13.74
N SER A 109 -0.92 -22.34 -13.99
CA SER A 109 -0.50 -22.91 -15.27
C SER A 109 -1.44 -22.61 -16.45
N GLU A 110 -2.67 -22.19 -16.16
CA GLU A 110 -3.69 -21.89 -17.17
C GLU A 110 -3.68 -20.42 -17.64
N ARG A 111 -2.90 -19.55 -16.99
CA ARG A 111 -2.87 -18.13 -17.34
C ARG A 111 -1.77 -17.79 -18.33
N PRO A 112 -2.02 -16.88 -19.30
CA PRO A 112 -1.04 -16.48 -20.27
C PRO A 112 0.17 -15.80 -19.59
N ALA A 113 1.36 -16.00 -20.14
CA ALA A 113 2.61 -15.41 -19.62
C ALA A 113 2.55 -13.87 -19.50
N GLY A 114 1.73 -13.22 -20.33
CA GLY A 114 1.51 -11.80 -20.29
C GLY A 114 0.93 -11.31 -18.95
N ASP A 115 0.04 -12.08 -18.33
CA ASP A 115 -0.56 -11.72 -17.03
C ASP A 115 0.50 -11.71 -15.93
N ASN A 116 1.41 -12.68 -15.94
CA ASN A 116 2.53 -12.74 -15.00
C ASN A 116 3.44 -11.52 -15.16
N LEU A 117 3.70 -11.09 -16.40
CA LEU A 117 4.51 -9.91 -16.68
C LEU A 117 3.86 -8.63 -16.15
N ILE A 118 2.57 -8.44 -16.39
CA ILE A 118 1.83 -7.27 -15.92
C ILE A 118 1.84 -7.20 -14.40
N VAL A 119 1.55 -8.31 -13.72
CA VAL A 119 1.56 -8.37 -12.25
C VAL A 119 2.96 -8.11 -11.70
N THR A 120 4.01 -8.64 -12.34
CA THR A 120 5.40 -8.37 -11.97
C THR A 120 5.72 -6.87 -12.03
N ILE A 121 5.35 -6.21 -13.13
CA ILE A 121 5.56 -4.75 -13.28
C ILE A 121 4.83 -3.98 -12.19
N ILE A 122 3.57 -4.31 -11.92
CA ILE A 122 2.78 -3.69 -10.85
C ILE A 122 3.46 -3.86 -9.50
N LEU A 123 3.92 -5.07 -9.16
CA LEU A 123 4.61 -5.35 -7.90
C LEU A 123 5.93 -4.59 -7.77
N ILE A 124 6.69 -4.43 -8.85
CA ILE A 124 7.93 -3.64 -8.86
C ILE A 124 7.63 -2.15 -8.62
N LEU A 125 6.62 -1.59 -9.30
CA LEU A 125 6.20 -0.21 -9.08
C LEU A 125 5.72 -0.01 -7.63
N PHE A 126 4.98 -0.98 -7.12
CA PHE A 126 4.50 -0.95 -5.74
C PHE A 126 5.63 -1.07 -4.72
N LEU A 127 6.64 -1.90 -4.99
CA LEU A 127 7.85 -1.98 -4.19
C LEU A 127 8.59 -0.63 -4.15
N ARG A 128 8.74 0.02 -5.32
CA ARG A 128 9.34 1.36 -5.39
C ARG A 128 8.57 2.37 -4.53
N TYR A 129 7.23 2.34 -4.59
CA TYR A 129 6.40 3.21 -3.76
C TYR A 129 6.54 2.88 -2.27
N SER A 130 6.69 1.60 -1.92
CA SER A 130 6.90 1.15 -0.53
C SER A 130 8.16 1.76 0.09
N PHE A 131 9.25 1.92 -0.67
CA PHE A 131 10.45 2.63 -0.19
C PHE A 131 10.16 4.09 0.13
N ARG A 132 9.31 4.75 -0.63
CA ARG A 132 8.86 6.11 -0.32
C ARG A 132 8.11 6.15 1.02
N ILE A 133 7.20 5.22 1.25
CA ILE A 133 6.44 5.11 2.49
C ILE A 133 7.33 4.85 3.70
N ILE A 134 8.36 4.00 3.58
CA ILE A 134 9.37 3.81 4.63
C ILE A 134 10.06 5.14 4.98
N ASN A 135 10.45 5.91 3.96
CA ASN A 135 11.09 7.21 4.18
C ASN A 135 10.12 8.21 4.84
N ILE A 136 8.85 8.22 4.44
CA ILE A 136 7.81 9.04 5.10
C ILE A 136 7.69 8.65 6.57
N ALA A 137 7.54 7.36 6.88
CA ALA A 137 7.42 6.87 8.25
C ALA A 137 8.65 7.23 9.11
N ARG A 138 9.85 7.17 8.53
CA ARG A 138 11.11 7.55 9.19
C ARG A 138 11.17 9.05 9.48
N THR A 139 10.71 9.87 8.55
CA THR A 139 10.81 11.34 8.64
C THR A 139 9.59 11.94 9.35
N TYR A 140 8.52 11.18 9.52
CA TYR A 140 7.23 11.63 10.06
C TYR A 140 7.33 12.46 11.36
N PRO A 141 8.14 12.07 12.37
CA PRO A 141 8.26 12.86 13.61
C PRO A 141 8.81 14.28 13.40
N PHE A 142 9.53 14.49 12.30
CA PHE A 142 10.23 15.76 12.00
C PHE A 142 9.46 16.63 10.99
N LEU A 143 8.33 16.16 10.45
CA LEU A 143 7.54 16.91 9.48
C LEU A 143 6.84 18.09 10.15
N SER A 144 6.81 19.22 9.44
CA SER A 144 6.12 20.44 9.89
C SER A 144 4.61 20.20 10.01
N GLN A 145 4.00 20.71 11.07
CA GLN A 145 2.55 20.84 11.12
C GLN A 145 2.15 21.93 10.12
N SER A 146 1.11 21.69 9.32
CA SER A 146 0.60 22.72 8.42
C SER A 146 0.07 23.87 9.26
N SER A 147 0.51 25.09 8.95
CA SER A 147 0.13 26.33 9.62
C SER A 147 -1.35 26.75 9.39
N THR A 148 -2.27 25.81 9.25
CA THR A 148 -3.70 26.09 8.93
C THR A 148 -4.60 26.08 10.17
N ASP A 149 -4.02 26.02 11.38
CA ASP A 149 -4.80 26.12 12.64
C ASP A 149 -4.84 27.54 13.22
N GLU A 150 -4.48 28.58 12.43
CA GLU A 150 -4.68 29.98 12.78
C GLU A 150 -5.69 30.64 11.84
N THR A 151 -6.97 30.30 11.98
CA THR A 151 -8.09 31.22 11.64
C THR A 151 -9.37 30.72 12.29
#